data_369a5737ab27d2e2d16f8c02ca060930
#
_entry.id   369a5737ab27d2e2d16f8c02ca060930
#
_cell.length_a   1.000
_cell.length_b   1.000
_cell.length_c   1.000
_cell.angle_alpha   90.00
_cell.angle_beta   90.00
_cell.angle_gamma   90.00
#
_symmetry.space_group_name_H-M   'P 1'
#
loop_
_entity.id
_entity.type
_entity.pdbx_description
1 polymer ?
#
loop_
_entity_poly.entity_id
_entity_poly.type
_entity_poly.pdbx_seq_one_letter_code
_entity_poly.pdbx_strand_id
1 'polypeptide(L)'
;MTRRLIYAANWKMNHGPAEALAFAERFLQLTAPVEDRDLWFFPPAVAIRVVAEALGRRPDVRVGAQNVHWEPKGAFTGELSISMVMEAGARVLLVGHSERRHLFGETDEQVARKTVTALAAGITPLVCVGETSA
;
A
#
# COMPACT_ATOMS: atom_id res chain seq x y z
N MET A 1 -26.19 6.20 -1.50
CA MET A 1 -24.82 6.60 -1.12
C MET A 1 -23.96 6.70 -2.35
N THR A 2 -23.42 7.86 -2.60
CA THR A 2 -22.39 8.02 -3.64
C THR A 2 -21.10 7.37 -3.17
N ARG A 3 -20.52 6.56 -4.05
CA ARG A 3 -19.25 5.89 -3.80
C ARG A 3 -18.11 6.91 -3.83
N ARG A 4 -17.28 6.96 -2.79
CA ARG A 4 -16.11 7.84 -2.80
C ARG A 4 -15.13 7.40 -3.90
N LEU A 5 -14.56 8.37 -4.58
CA LEU A 5 -13.51 8.10 -5.55
C LEU A 5 -12.19 7.83 -4.81
N ILE A 6 -11.42 6.89 -5.32
CA ILE A 6 -10.09 6.55 -4.80
C ILE A 6 -9.08 6.77 -5.91
N TYR A 7 -8.08 7.60 -5.64
CA TYR A 7 -6.91 7.76 -6.51
C TYR A 7 -5.72 7.10 -5.84
N ALA A 8 -5.26 5.99 -6.40
CA ALA A 8 -4.19 5.18 -5.85
C ALA A 8 -2.92 5.34 -6.66
N ALA A 9 -1.82 5.66 -6.00
CA ALA A 9 -0.51 5.84 -6.61
C ALA A 9 0.46 4.76 -6.10
N ASN A 10 0.76 3.81 -6.95
CA ASN A 10 1.79 2.81 -6.68
C ASN A 10 3.15 3.38 -7.09
N TRP A 11 4.02 3.62 -6.12
CA TRP A 11 5.36 4.16 -6.38
C TRP A 11 6.32 3.14 -6.95
N LYS A 12 5.95 1.86 -6.89
CA LYS A 12 6.81 0.76 -7.36
C LYS A 12 8.17 0.82 -6.64
N MET A 13 9.25 0.52 -7.31
CA MET A 13 10.60 0.58 -6.72
C MET A 13 11.24 1.95 -6.97
N ASN A 14 10.59 2.99 -6.44
CA ASN A 14 11.09 4.37 -6.52
C ASN A 14 10.97 5.05 -5.18
N HIS A 15 11.90 5.92 -4.88
CA HIS A 15 11.96 6.79 -3.69
C HIS A 15 12.30 6.04 -2.39
N GLY A 16 13.51 6.28 -1.91
CA GLY A 16 13.90 5.96 -0.54
C GLY A 16 13.31 6.96 0.46
N PRO A 17 13.62 6.81 1.77
CA PRO A 17 13.03 7.66 2.81
C PRO A 17 13.21 9.16 2.61
N ALA A 18 14.39 9.61 2.15
CA ALA A 18 14.67 11.04 1.96
C ALA A 18 13.84 11.65 0.82
N GLU A 19 13.78 10.98 -0.33
CA GLU A 19 12.98 11.43 -1.46
C GLU A 19 11.48 11.36 -1.14
N ALA A 20 11.06 10.34 -0.40
CA ALA A 20 9.69 10.18 0.05
C ALA A 20 9.25 11.33 0.96
N LEU A 21 10.11 11.74 1.90
CA LEU A 21 9.84 12.89 2.76
C LEU A 21 9.74 14.18 1.95
N ALA A 22 10.65 14.41 1.02
CA ALA A 22 10.62 15.58 0.15
C ALA A 22 9.33 15.64 -0.68
N PHE A 23 8.89 14.50 -1.21
CA PHE A 23 7.59 14.40 -1.89
C PHE A 23 6.44 14.79 -0.96
N ALA A 24 6.39 14.19 0.24
CA ALA A 24 5.31 14.42 1.19
C ALA A 24 5.22 15.90 1.61
N GLU A 25 6.35 16.53 1.88
CA GLU A 25 6.41 17.96 2.21
C GLU A 25 5.89 18.82 1.05
N ARG A 26 6.33 18.51 -0.18
CA ARG A 26 5.88 19.25 -1.37
C ARG A 26 4.40 19.04 -1.64
N PHE A 27 3.91 17.81 -1.46
CA PHE A 27 2.49 17.49 -1.59
C PHE A 27 1.64 18.33 -0.62
N LEU A 28 2.05 18.44 0.64
CA LEU A 28 1.35 19.24 1.65
C LEU A 28 1.33 20.74 1.31
N GLN A 29 2.40 21.25 0.72
CA GLN A 29 2.47 22.64 0.29
C GLN A 29 1.54 22.95 -0.89
N LEU A 30 1.35 21.98 -1.79
CA LEU A 30 0.63 22.19 -3.05
C LEU A 30 -0.85 21.80 -2.99
N THR A 31 -1.27 21.09 -1.97
CA THR A 31 -2.62 20.52 -1.91
C THR A 31 -3.29 20.79 -0.57
N ALA A 32 -4.61 20.81 -0.59
CA ALA A 32 -5.44 20.89 0.61
C ALA A 32 -6.33 19.63 0.69
N PRO A 33 -6.81 19.25 1.89
CA PRO A 33 -7.72 18.13 2.04
C PRO A 33 -8.99 18.32 1.20
N VAL A 34 -9.48 17.21 0.66
CA VAL A 34 -10.74 17.16 -0.11
C VAL A 34 -11.69 16.14 0.53
N GLU A 35 -13.00 16.38 0.44
CA GLU A 35 -14.00 15.53 1.11
C GLU A 35 -14.60 14.46 0.19
N ASP A 36 -14.52 14.65 -1.12
CA ASP A 36 -15.20 13.80 -2.11
C ASP A 36 -14.38 12.61 -2.59
N ARG A 37 -13.12 12.50 -2.19
CA ARG A 37 -12.20 11.45 -2.66
C ARG A 37 -11.18 11.08 -1.60
N ASP A 38 -10.57 9.92 -1.79
CA ASP A 38 -9.41 9.45 -1.03
C ASP A 38 -8.19 9.36 -1.93
N LEU A 39 -7.03 9.70 -1.38
CA LEU A 39 -5.73 9.59 -2.05
C LEU A 39 -4.93 8.52 -1.33
N TRP A 40 -4.58 7.46 -2.04
CA TRP A 40 -3.82 6.34 -1.48
C TRP A 40 -2.43 6.31 -2.08
N PHE A 41 -1.41 6.32 -1.24
CA PHE A 41 -0.01 6.22 -1.66
C PHE A 41 0.58 4.89 -1.20
N PHE A 42 1.23 4.19 -2.13
CA PHE A 42 1.90 2.92 -1.87
C PHE A 42 3.40 3.09 -2.11
N PRO A 43 4.15 3.66 -1.14
CA PRO A 43 5.60 3.78 -1.24
C PRO A 43 6.29 2.43 -1.02
N PRO A 44 7.58 2.29 -1.37
CA PRO A 44 8.39 1.16 -0.91
C PRO A 44 8.36 1.01 0.61
N ALA A 45 8.51 -0.21 1.10
CA ALA A 45 8.39 -0.52 2.53
C ALA A 45 9.27 0.36 3.43
N VAL A 46 10.48 0.67 2.98
CA VAL A 46 11.44 1.52 3.72
C VAL A 46 10.97 2.96 3.91
N ALA A 47 9.99 3.40 3.15
CA ALA A 47 9.47 4.77 3.18
C ALA A 47 8.06 4.87 3.80
N ILE A 48 7.40 3.76 4.12
CA ILE A 48 6.03 3.78 4.67
C ILE A 48 5.95 4.68 5.91
N ARG A 49 6.84 4.47 6.88
CA ARG A 49 6.79 5.23 8.13
C ARG A 49 6.97 6.73 7.91
N VAL A 50 7.94 7.11 7.11
CA VAL A 50 8.21 8.53 6.81
C VAL A 50 7.00 9.20 6.15
N VAL A 51 6.40 8.54 5.16
CA VAL A 51 5.22 9.08 4.46
C VAL A 51 4.01 9.11 5.38
N ALA A 52 3.79 8.05 6.17
CA ALA A 52 2.68 7.98 7.11
C ALA A 52 2.76 9.06 8.20
N GLU A 53 3.93 9.32 8.73
CA GLU A 53 4.15 10.39 9.71
C GLU A 53 3.93 11.78 9.10
N ALA A 54 4.45 12.00 7.90
CA ALA A 54 4.33 13.29 7.21
C ALA A 54 2.89 13.60 6.78
N LEU A 55 2.15 12.62 6.29
CA LEU A 55 0.80 12.79 5.75
C LEU A 55 -0.33 12.36 6.69
N GLY A 56 0.00 11.85 7.88
CA GLY A 56 -0.96 11.21 8.78
C GLY A 56 -2.07 12.12 9.32
N ARG A 57 -1.93 13.43 9.22
CA ARG A 57 -2.96 14.39 9.62
C ARG A 57 -3.95 14.74 8.50
N ARG A 58 -3.67 14.31 7.28
CA ARG A 58 -4.55 14.53 6.13
C ARG A 58 -5.65 13.46 6.14
N PRO A 59 -6.92 13.84 6.40
CA PRO A 59 -8.02 12.88 6.50
C PRO A 59 -8.37 12.21 5.17
N ASP A 60 -7.99 12.81 4.05
CA ASP A 60 -8.21 12.32 2.69
C ASP A 60 -7.08 11.40 2.18
N VAL A 61 -5.99 11.25 2.95
CA VAL A 61 -4.82 10.46 2.54
C VAL A 61 -4.71 9.17 3.35
N ARG A 62 -4.42 8.07 2.65
CA ARG A 62 -4.02 6.80 3.27
C ARG A 62 -2.69 6.35 2.67
N VAL A 63 -1.84 5.82 3.53
CA VAL A 63 -0.56 5.24 3.13
C VAL A 63 -0.67 3.73 3.23
N GLY A 64 -0.10 3.02 2.27
CA GLY A 64 -0.18 1.57 2.20
C GLY A 64 1.13 0.89 1.86
N ALA A 65 1.10 -0.43 1.96
CA ALA A 65 2.19 -1.30 1.56
C ALA A 65 1.96 -1.87 0.16
N GLN A 66 3.03 -2.06 -0.58
CA GLN A 66 2.98 -2.62 -1.94
C GLN A 66 2.81 -4.14 -1.95
N ASN A 67 3.15 -4.79 -0.84
CA ASN A 67 3.09 -6.24 -0.67
C ASN A 67 3.30 -6.61 0.79
N VAL A 68 2.81 -7.79 1.18
CA VAL A 68 3.11 -8.43 2.46
C VAL A 68 3.12 -9.95 2.28
N HIS A 69 3.62 -10.64 3.30
CA HIS A 69 3.42 -12.07 3.46
C HIS A 69 2.18 -12.33 4.35
N TRP A 70 1.55 -13.51 4.22
CA TRP A 70 0.33 -13.82 4.99
C TRP A 70 0.60 -14.37 6.38
N GLU A 71 1.81 -14.90 6.65
CA GLU A 71 2.16 -15.37 7.99
C GLU A 71 2.47 -14.19 8.93
N PRO A 72 2.11 -14.30 10.22
CA PRO A 72 2.30 -13.20 11.15
C PRO A 72 3.76 -12.97 11.55
N LYS A 73 4.59 -14.01 11.48
CA LYS A 73 6.04 -14.00 11.77
C LYS A 73 6.67 -15.30 11.34
N GLY A 74 7.97 -15.37 11.35
CA GLY A 74 8.68 -16.63 11.14
C GLY A 74 9.86 -16.55 10.19
N ALA A 75 10.27 -17.71 9.68
CA ALA A 75 11.44 -17.88 8.84
C ALA A 75 11.11 -17.55 7.37
N PHE A 76 10.87 -16.30 7.11
CA PHE A 76 10.54 -15.75 5.78
C PHE A 76 11.44 -14.57 5.48
N THR A 77 12.73 -14.83 5.34
CA THR A 77 13.75 -13.79 5.15
C THR A 77 13.39 -12.85 4.01
N GLY A 78 13.34 -11.55 4.30
CA GLY A 78 13.00 -10.50 3.33
C GLY A 78 11.52 -10.14 3.27
N GLU A 79 10.64 -10.95 3.85
CA GLU A 79 9.21 -10.67 3.86
C GLU A 79 8.80 -9.73 5.00
N LEU A 80 7.65 -9.11 4.85
CA LEU A 80 7.03 -8.24 5.83
C LEU A 80 5.66 -8.80 6.19
N SER A 81 5.36 -8.83 7.49
CA SER A 81 4.02 -9.19 7.94
C SER A 81 3.07 -7.99 7.86
N ILE A 82 1.78 -8.26 7.88
CA ILE A 82 0.74 -7.20 7.93
C ILE A 82 0.91 -6.35 9.20
N SER A 83 1.20 -6.97 10.33
CA SER A 83 1.39 -6.23 11.59
C SER A 83 2.57 -5.26 11.52
N MET A 84 3.68 -5.64 10.87
CA MET A 84 4.83 -4.76 10.70
C MET A 84 4.49 -3.53 9.86
N VAL A 85 3.80 -3.70 8.75
CA VAL A 85 3.45 -2.55 7.90
C VAL A 85 2.37 -1.68 8.54
N MET A 86 1.44 -2.25 9.30
CA MET A 86 0.46 -1.49 10.06
C MET A 86 1.12 -0.66 11.18
N GLU A 87 2.08 -1.23 11.87
CA GLU A 87 2.87 -0.52 12.88
C GLU A 87 3.66 0.64 12.25
N ALA A 88 4.17 0.46 11.03
CA ALA A 88 4.82 1.52 10.28
C ALA A 88 3.87 2.61 9.80
N GLY A 89 2.56 2.39 9.86
CA GLY A 89 1.54 3.36 9.50
C GLY A 89 0.68 3.01 8.29
N ALA A 90 0.86 1.83 7.69
CA ALA A 90 0.04 1.39 6.57
C ALA A 90 -1.42 1.14 7.01
N ARG A 91 -2.36 1.58 6.19
CA ARG A 91 -3.81 1.39 6.40
C ARG A 91 -4.48 0.72 5.21
N VAL A 92 -3.79 0.64 4.09
CA VAL A 92 -4.21 -0.02 2.87
C VAL A 92 -3.09 -0.91 2.37
N LEU A 93 -3.42 -1.93 1.60
CA LEU A 93 -2.47 -2.93 1.14
C LEU A 93 -2.73 -3.26 -0.32
N LEU A 94 -1.71 -3.12 -1.16
CA LEU A 94 -1.75 -3.58 -2.53
C LEU A 94 -1.50 -5.09 -2.57
N VAL A 95 -2.36 -5.85 -3.22
CA VAL A 95 -2.27 -7.31 -3.29
C VAL A 95 -2.38 -7.77 -4.73
N GLY A 96 -1.47 -8.65 -5.14
CA GLY A 96 -1.56 -9.30 -6.45
C GLY A 96 -1.29 -8.39 -7.63
N HIS A 97 -0.45 -7.36 -7.47
CA HIS A 97 -0.07 -6.49 -8.59
C HIS A 97 0.49 -7.29 -9.75
N SER A 98 0.21 -6.87 -10.97
CA SER A 98 0.62 -7.59 -12.19
C SER A 98 2.12 -7.90 -12.26
N GLU A 99 2.96 -6.98 -11.81
CA GLU A 99 4.42 -7.20 -11.74
C GLU A 99 4.77 -8.37 -10.82
N ARG A 100 4.09 -8.50 -9.68
CA ARG A 100 4.32 -9.62 -8.77
C ARG A 100 3.87 -10.95 -9.37
N ARG A 101 2.77 -10.96 -10.09
CA ARG A 101 2.26 -12.15 -10.78
C ARG A 101 3.18 -12.57 -11.91
N HIS A 102 3.61 -11.64 -12.75
CA HIS A 102 4.38 -11.93 -13.95
C HIS A 102 5.89 -12.04 -13.72
N LEU A 103 6.47 -11.24 -12.84
CA LEU A 103 7.91 -11.23 -12.58
C LEU A 103 8.33 -12.12 -11.41
N PHE A 104 7.49 -12.24 -10.39
CA PHE A 104 7.81 -12.96 -9.15
C PHE A 104 6.98 -14.23 -8.94
N GLY A 105 6.13 -14.59 -9.91
CA GLY A 105 5.36 -15.82 -9.86
C GLY A 105 4.28 -15.88 -8.78
N GLU A 106 3.75 -14.73 -8.35
CA GLU A 106 2.67 -14.71 -7.37
C GLU A 106 1.40 -15.33 -7.96
N THR A 107 0.85 -16.33 -7.25
CA THR A 107 -0.30 -17.11 -7.70
C THR A 107 -1.62 -16.55 -7.16
N ASP A 108 -2.73 -16.92 -7.78
CA ASP A 108 -4.07 -16.57 -7.29
C ASP A 108 -4.30 -17.06 -5.86
N GLU A 109 -3.78 -18.25 -5.52
CA GLU A 109 -3.86 -18.79 -4.17
C GLU A 109 -3.13 -17.90 -3.16
N GLN A 110 -1.93 -17.45 -3.48
CA GLN A 110 -1.16 -16.53 -2.63
C GLN A 110 -1.87 -15.19 -2.46
N VAL A 111 -2.43 -14.66 -3.54
CA VAL A 111 -3.22 -13.43 -3.51
C VAL A 111 -4.45 -13.58 -2.61
N ALA A 112 -5.15 -14.71 -2.71
CA ALA A 112 -6.29 -15.01 -1.86
C ALA A 112 -5.91 -15.08 -0.38
N ARG A 113 -4.80 -15.75 -0.05
CA ARG A 113 -4.29 -15.83 1.34
C ARG A 113 -3.96 -14.45 1.90
N LYS A 114 -3.26 -13.62 1.13
CA LYS A 114 -2.94 -12.24 1.53
C LYS A 114 -4.20 -11.42 1.74
N THR A 115 -5.18 -11.54 0.85
CA THR A 115 -6.45 -10.82 0.94
C THR A 115 -7.24 -11.18 2.19
N VAL A 116 -7.40 -12.48 2.46
CA VAL A 116 -8.12 -12.98 3.64
C VAL A 116 -7.44 -12.52 4.93
N THR A 117 -6.11 -12.64 4.98
CA THR A 117 -5.32 -12.22 6.15
C THR A 117 -5.42 -10.71 6.37
N ALA A 118 -5.40 -9.92 5.30
CA ALA A 118 -5.56 -8.47 5.37
C ALA A 118 -6.94 -8.08 5.94
N LEU A 119 -8.00 -8.69 5.45
CA LEU A 119 -9.35 -8.45 5.94
C LEU A 119 -9.48 -8.80 7.42
N ALA A 120 -8.93 -9.93 7.83
CA ALA A 120 -8.94 -10.35 9.23
C ALA A 120 -8.16 -9.40 10.15
N ALA A 121 -7.10 -8.78 9.64
CA ALA A 121 -6.29 -7.83 10.40
C ALA A 121 -6.84 -6.40 10.42
N GLY A 122 -7.87 -6.12 9.63
CA GLY A 122 -8.48 -4.79 9.55
C GLY A 122 -7.75 -3.79 8.66
N ILE A 123 -6.81 -4.24 7.82
CA ILE A 123 -6.21 -3.41 6.77
C ILE A 123 -6.98 -3.62 5.46
N THR A 124 -7.25 -2.54 4.74
CA THR A 124 -8.04 -2.59 3.51
C THR A 124 -7.18 -3.08 2.33
N PRO A 125 -7.48 -4.25 1.73
CA PRO A 125 -6.76 -4.71 0.56
C PRO A 125 -7.27 -4.05 -0.72
N LEU A 126 -6.33 -3.64 -1.57
CA LEU A 126 -6.58 -3.27 -2.97
C LEU A 126 -6.09 -4.43 -3.84
N VAL A 127 -7.01 -5.30 -4.22
CA VAL A 127 -6.69 -6.51 -4.98
C VAL A 127 -6.64 -6.19 -6.47
N CYS A 128 -5.47 -6.47 -7.08
CA CYS A 128 -5.28 -6.27 -8.51
C CYS A 128 -5.73 -7.52 -9.27
N VAL A 129 -6.60 -7.30 -10.25
CA VAL A 129 -7.10 -8.33 -11.15
C VAL A 129 -6.99 -7.85 -12.59
N GLY A 130 -6.86 -8.75 -13.53
CA GLY A 130 -6.78 -8.38 -14.93
C GLY A 130 -6.56 -9.58 -15.83
N GLU A 131 -6.63 -9.31 -17.13
CA GLU A 131 -6.40 -10.30 -18.19
C GLU A 131 -5.11 -9.96 -18.92
N THR A 132 -4.43 -10.98 -19.41
CA THR A 132 -3.36 -10.80 -20.39
C THR A 132 -4.00 -10.74 -21.78
N SER A 133 -3.47 -9.88 -22.65
CA SER A 133 -3.86 -9.92 -24.06
C SER A 133 -3.46 -11.28 -24.65
N ALA A 134 -4.42 -11.98 -25.18
CA ALA A 134 -4.22 -13.27 -25.86
C ALA A 134 -3.46 -13.08 -27.17
#